data_2945b56a18bb59cf83ac2959b99ebb82
#
_entry.id   2945b56a18bb59cf83ac2959b99ebb82
#
_cell.length_a   1.000
_cell.length_b   1.000
_cell.length_c   1.000
_cell.angle_alpha   90.00
_cell.angle_beta   90.00
_cell.angle_gamma   90.00
#
_symmetry.space_group_name_H-M   'P 1'
#
loop_
_entity.id
_entity.type
_entity.pdbx_description
1 polymer ?
#
loop_
_entity_poly.entity_id
_entity_poly.type
_entity_poly.pdbx_seq_one_letter_code
_entity_poly.pdbx_strand_id
1 'polypeptide(L)'
;MRGWGSGWNVDNREVRKLTDSVLVLTLLSIGDGELAYLEAKRIKNNFYLAKALALKGDTSSAIMSLSDGDCKQKRYKLVLMLSRFMRENSINLVEDTSCFSDRDRTLVRAYFFDFDGTLLSDSLISRLPKLINPSTCIILNFIPGLGLACAGKPLQALKTFLANLVGIGGMVYSIRRGYYVDALVWYYFWEGRFFWGSFQNVLEFTLDENQRRLRPYFEYIREQIGGER
;
A
#
# COMPACT_ATOMS: atom_id res chain seq x y z
N MET A 1 41.83 -51.53 -24.49
CA MET A 1 41.74 -50.45 -23.50
C MET A 1 41.31 -49.19 -24.24
N ARG A 2 40.03 -48.82 -24.18
CA ARG A 2 39.49 -47.60 -24.81
C ARG A 2 39.32 -46.56 -23.70
N GLY A 3 40.08 -45.43 -23.83
CA GLY A 3 40.08 -44.37 -22.86
C GLY A 3 38.71 -43.66 -22.79
N TRP A 4 38.18 -43.58 -21.61
CA TRP A 4 37.09 -42.69 -21.23
C TRP A 4 37.69 -41.30 -20.92
N GLY A 5 37.60 -40.43 -21.90
CA GLY A 5 38.02 -39.04 -21.77
C GLY A 5 37.01 -38.09 -22.37
N SER A 6 35.74 -38.14 -21.89
CA SER A 6 34.81 -37.08 -22.17
C SER A 6 34.90 -36.06 -21.05
N GLY A 7 35.78 -35.06 -21.25
CA GLY A 7 35.93 -33.95 -20.35
C GLY A 7 34.65 -33.15 -20.29
N TRP A 8 34.08 -33.07 -19.09
CA TRP A 8 33.11 -32.07 -18.74
C TRP A 8 33.83 -30.70 -18.73
N ASN A 9 33.91 -30.08 -19.89
CA ASN A 9 34.43 -28.74 -20.00
C ASN A 9 33.30 -27.76 -19.59
N VAL A 10 33.01 -27.78 -18.28
CA VAL A 10 32.05 -26.79 -17.71
C VAL A 10 32.78 -25.44 -17.79
N ASP A 11 32.23 -24.51 -18.60
CA ASP A 11 32.79 -23.19 -18.74
C ASP A 11 32.80 -22.52 -17.35
N ASN A 12 33.99 -22.34 -16.80
CA ASN A 12 34.22 -21.71 -15.50
C ASN A 12 33.56 -20.32 -15.38
N ARG A 13 33.26 -19.66 -16.51
CA ARG A 13 32.56 -18.38 -16.53
C ARG A 13 31.07 -18.54 -16.24
N GLU A 14 30.43 -19.59 -16.73
CA GLU A 14 29.01 -19.86 -16.45
C GLU A 14 28.80 -20.30 -14.99
N VAL A 15 29.69 -21.15 -14.48
CA VAL A 15 29.68 -21.55 -13.06
C VAL A 15 29.81 -20.33 -12.14
N ARG A 16 30.72 -19.42 -12.44
CA ARG A 16 30.88 -18.17 -11.67
C ARG A 16 29.61 -17.31 -11.72
N LYS A 17 29.03 -17.09 -12.89
CA LYS A 17 27.77 -16.32 -13.03
C LYS A 17 26.61 -16.93 -12.23
N LEU A 18 26.49 -18.27 -12.24
CA LEU A 18 25.50 -18.98 -11.44
C LEU A 18 25.74 -18.79 -9.94
N THR A 19 26.98 -18.94 -9.48
CA THR A 19 27.35 -18.79 -8.07
C THR A 19 27.11 -17.37 -7.59
N ASP A 20 27.48 -16.37 -8.39
CA ASP A 20 27.27 -14.94 -8.09
C ASP A 20 25.78 -14.61 -8.01
N SER A 21 24.95 -15.14 -8.91
CA SER A 21 23.49 -14.94 -8.88
C SER A 21 22.85 -15.60 -7.67
N VAL A 22 23.29 -16.80 -7.29
CA VAL A 22 22.80 -17.51 -6.09
C VAL A 22 23.15 -16.71 -4.83
N LEU A 23 24.35 -16.15 -4.75
CA LEU A 23 24.75 -15.31 -3.61
C LEU A 23 23.84 -14.10 -3.46
N VAL A 24 23.56 -13.37 -4.55
CA VAL A 24 22.64 -12.20 -4.50
C VAL A 24 21.26 -12.61 -4.09
N LEU A 25 20.71 -13.70 -4.64
CA LEU A 25 19.39 -14.21 -4.26
C LEU A 25 19.34 -14.60 -2.78
N THR A 26 20.39 -15.19 -2.25
CA THR A 26 20.48 -15.53 -0.82
C THR A 26 20.47 -14.26 0.04
N LEU A 27 21.28 -13.26 -0.32
CA LEU A 27 21.31 -11.97 0.40
C LEU A 27 19.95 -11.26 0.36
N LEU A 28 19.25 -11.28 -0.78
CA LEU A 28 17.89 -10.76 -0.90
C LEU A 28 16.88 -11.53 -0.03
N SER A 29 17.02 -12.85 0.08
CA SER A 29 16.12 -13.69 0.87
C SER A 29 16.26 -13.50 2.38
N ILE A 30 17.47 -13.19 2.86
CA ILE A 30 17.74 -12.87 4.27
C ILE A 30 17.46 -11.40 4.61
N GLY A 31 17.08 -10.57 3.64
CA GLY A 31 16.75 -9.16 3.83
C GLY A 31 17.95 -8.21 3.90
N ASP A 32 19.16 -8.67 3.58
CA ASP A 32 20.36 -7.81 3.56
C ASP A 32 20.45 -7.01 2.24
N GLY A 33 19.74 -5.90 2.18
CA GLY A 33 19.70 -5.01 1.02
C GLY A 33 21.04 -4.35 0.70
N GLU A 34 21.90 -4.09 1.70
CA GLU A 34 23.20 -3.45 1.49
C GLU A 34 24.19 -4.39 0.78
N LEU A 35 24.38 -5.59 1.31
CA LEU A 35 25.26 -6.57 0.68
C LEU A 35 24.72 -7.03 -0.67
N ALA A 36 23.41 -7.25 -0.78
CA ALA A 36 22.77 -7.57 -2.05
C ALA A 36 23.00 -6.48 -3.11
N TYR A 37 22.95 -5.21 -2.73
CA TYR A 37 23.22 -4.08 -3.61
C TYR A 37 24.68 -4.10 -4.12
N LEU A 38 25.64 -4.26 -3.22
CA LEU A 38 27.05 -4.30 -3.59
C LEU A 38 27.36 -5.46 -4.54
N GLU A 39 26.85 -6.64 -4.25
CA GLU A 39 27.04 -7.81 -5.09
C GLU A 39 26.32 -7.70 -6.44
N ALA A 40 25.08 -7.20 -6.48
CA ALA A 40 24.36 -6.96 -7.74
C ALA A 40 25.08 -5.95 -8.64
N LYS A 41 25.68 -4.90 -8.04
CA LYS A 41 26.50 -3.93 -8.73
C LYS A 41 27.80 -4.56 -9.27
N ARG A 42 28.44 -5.43 -8.49
CA ARG A 42 29.66 -6.17 -8.89
C ARG A 42 29.41 -7.06 -10.11
N ILE A 43 28.28 -7.78 -10.14
CA ILE A 43 27.92 -8.67 -11.26
C ILE A 43 27.26 -7.94 -12.43
N LYS A 44 27.05 -6.61 -12.30
CA LYS A 44 26.39 -5.75 -13.30
C LYS A 44 25.02 -6.25 -13.75
N ASN A 45 24.22 -6.77 -12.81
CA ASN A 45 22.88 -7.25 -13.09
C ASN A 45 21.82 -6.25 -12.58
N ASN A 46 21.24 -5.51 -13.52
CA ASN A 46 20.28 -4.44 -13.23
C ASN A 46 19.01 -4.94 -12.54
N PHE A 47 18.56 -6.16 -12.82
CA PHE A 47 17.38 -6.74 -12.18
C PHE A 47 17.60 -7.01 -10.68
N TYR A 48 18.73 -7.60 -10.33
CA TYR A 48 19.10 -7.81 -8.92
C TYR A 48 19.43 -6.50 -8.22
N LEU A 49 20.04 -5.56 -8.94
CA LEU A 49 20.29 -4.20 -8.42
C LEU A 49 18.98 -3.51 -8.05
N ALA A 50 17.96 -3.58 -8.92
CA ALA A 50 16.65 -3.03 -8.65
C ALA A 50 15.97 -3.69 -7.44
N LYS A 51 16.06 -5.03 -7.30
CA LYS A 51 15.54 -5.75 -6.14
C LYS A 51 16.20 -5.30 -4.82
N ALA A 52 17.52 -5.15 -4.82
CA ALA A 52 18.26 -4.69 -3.66
C ALA A 52 17.93 -3.23 -3.29
N LEU A 53 17.80 -2.34 -4.27
CA LEU A 53 17.38 -0.94 -4.07
C LEU A 53 15.94 -0.86 -3.51
N ALA A 54 15.03 -1.67 -4.04
CA ALA A 54 13.66 -1.74 -3.53
C ALA A 54 13.61 -2.23 -2.07
N LEU A 55 14.43 -3.22 -1.72
CA LEU A 55 14.56 -3.72 -0.34
C LEU A 55 15.10 -2.65 0.62
N LYS A 56 16.01 -1.78 0.15
CA LYS A 56 16.50 -0.60 0.88
C LYS A 56 15.48 0.54 0.98
N GLY A 57 14.32 0.43 0.32
CA GLY A 57 13.30 1.47 0.27
C GLY A 57 13.50 2.52 -0.83
N ASP A 58 14.60 2.47 -1.59
CA ASP A 58 14.85 3.37 -2.72
C ASP A 58 14.19 2.85 -4.00
N THR A 59 12.87 2.93 -4.02
CA THR A 59 12.05 2.47 -5.15
C THR A 59 12.27 3.31 -6.41
N SER A 60 12.62 4.59 -6.26
CA SER A 60 12.86 5.48 -7.41
C SER A 60 14.09 5.05 -8.20
N SER A 61 15.21 4.85 -7.51
CA SER A 61 16.43 4.33 -8.14
C SER A 61 16.25 2.91 -8.67
N ALA A 62 15.44 2.08 -7.98
CA ALA A 62 15.10 0.74 -8.46
C ALA A 62 14.38 0.79 -9.81
N ILE A 63 13.38 1.65 -9.98
CA ILE A 63 12.65 1.83 -11.25
C ILE A 63 13.59 2.29 -12.36
N MET A 64 14.48 3.26 -12.07
CA MET A 64 15.44 3.80 -13.04
C MET A 64 16.50 2.78 -13.48
N SER A 65 16.86 1.83 -12.63
CA SER A 65 17.86 0.81 -12.92
C SER A 65 17.34 -0.30 -13.85
N LEU A 66 16.02 -0.41 -14.04
CA LEU A 66 15.39 -1.45 -14.88
C LEU A 66 15.34 -1.04 -16.34
N SER A 67 15.80 -1.92 -17.21
CA SER A 67 15.76 -1.73 -18.65
C SER A 67 14.38 -2.06 -19.23
N ASP A 68 14.01 -1.41 -20.34
CA ASP A 68 12.76 -1.66 -21.04
C ASP A 68 12.89 -2.77 -22.14
N GLY A 69 14.03 -3.45 -22.21
CA GLY A 69 14.30 -4.51 -23.19
C GLY A 69 13.80 -5.92 -22.80
N ASP A 70 13.65 -6.19 -21.50
CA ASP A 70 13.32 -7.51 -20.96
C ASP A 70 11.95 -7.52 -20.28
N CYS A 71 11.07 -8.42 -20.70
CA CYS A 71 9.71 -8.55 -20.15
C CYS A 71 9.68 -8.79 -18.64
N LYS A 72 10.65 -9.54 -18.10
CA LYS A 72 10.76 -9.78 -16.65
C LYS A 72 11.06 -8.49 -15.91
N GLN A 73 11.96 -7.66 -16.44
CA GLN A 73 12.30 -6.38 -15.85
C GLN A 73 11.12 -5.39 -15.97
N LYS A 74 10.42 -5.35 -17.11
CA LYS A 74 9.22 -4.52 -17.29
C LYS A 74 8.10 -4.88 -16.31
N ARG A 75 7.85 -6.18 -16.08
CA ARG A 75 6.85 -6.62 -15.08
C ARG A 75 7.22 -6.18 -13.66
N TYR A 76 8.49 -6.34 -13.28
CA TYR A 76 8.95 -5.87 -11.97
C TYR A 76 8.90 -4.35 -11.84
N LYS A 77 9.29 -3.61 -12.91
CA LYS A 77 9.16 -2.15 -13.00
C LYS A 77 7.71 -1.71 -12.79
N LEU A 78 6.76 -2.39 -13.44
CA LEU A 78 5.34 -2.13 -13.26
C LEU A 78 4.89 -2.32 -11.80
N VAL A 79 5.29 -3.42 -11.15
CA VAL A 79 4.95 -3.67 -9.73
C VAL A 79 5.48 -2.56 -8.82
N LEU A 80 6.70 -2.07 -9.07
CA LEU A 80 7.27 -0.95 -8.32
C LEU A 80 6.51 0.36 -8.57
N MET A 81 6.12 0.66 -9.82
CA MET A 81 5.31 1.83 -10.18
C MET A 81 3.93 1.78 -9.53
N LEU A 82 3.27 0.62 -9.51
CA LEU A 82 1.99 0.41 -8.83
C LEU A 82 2.14 0.65 -7.32
N SER A 83 3.23 0.19 -6.70
CA SER A 83 3.47 0.42 -5.27
C SER A 83 3.64 1.91 -4.91
N ARG A 84 4.01 2.75 -5.88
CA ARG A 84 4.13 4.21 -5.75
C ARG A 84 2.92 4.98 -6.30
N PHE A 85 1.87 4.29 -6.71
CA PHE A 85 0.67 4.90 -7.31
C PHE A 85 0.98 5.79 -8.54
N MET A 86 1.97 5.42 -9.35
CA MET A 86 2.35 6.13 -10.57
C MET A 86 1.41 5.77 -11.73
N ARG A 87 0.18 6.32 -11.73
CA ARG A 87 -0.91 5.95 -12.65
C ARG A 87 -0.51 6.06 -14.13
N GLU A 88 -0.17 7.25 -14.57
CA GLU A 88 0.13 7.51 -15.99
C GLU A 88 1.28 6.65 -16.52
N ASN A 89 2.37 6.58 -15.76
CA ASN A 89 3.53 5.79 -16.14
C ASN A 89 3.23 4.28 -16.19
N SER A 90 2.38 3.78 -15.28
CA SER A 90 1.98 2.38 -15.24
C SER A 90 1.08 2.02 -16.42
N ILE A 91 0.12 2.87 -16.76
CA ILE A 91 -0.79 2.69 -17.91
C ILE A 91 0.02 2.72 -19.21
N ASN A 92 0.86 3.75 -19.40
CA ASN A 92 1.71 3.88 -20.60
C ASN A 92 2.65 2.68 -20.76
N LEU A 93 3.27 2.20 -19.66
CA LEU A 93 4.15 1.04 -19.71
C LEU A 93 3.43 -0.22 -20.19
N VAL A 94 2.18 -0.41 -19.80
CA VAL A 94 1.38 -1.61 -20.16
C VAL A 94 0.83 -1.49 -21.58
N GLU A 95 0.50 -0.29 -22.05
CA GLU A 95 -0.02 -0.04 -23.40
C GLU A 95 1.06 -0.14 -24.49
N ASP A 96 2.28 0.34 -24.18
CA ASP A 96 3.38 0.42 -25.15
C ASP A 96 4.14 -0.89 -25.38
N THR A 97 3.81 -1.98 -24.70
CA THR A 97 4.66 -3.17 -24.74
C THR A 97 3.93 -4.47 -25.08
N SER A 98 4.58 -5.29 -25.93
CA SER A 98 4.17 -6.67 -26.21
C SER A 98 4.34 -7.63 -25.04
N CYS A 99 4.93 -7.19 -23.93
CA CYS A 99 5.19 -7.99 -22.74
C CYS A 99 3.97 -8.19 -21.83
N PHE A 100 2.90 -7.46 -22.08
CA PHE A 100 1.69 -7.47 -21.25
C PHE A 100 0.49 -7.95 -22.04
N SER A 101 -0.31 -8.80 -21.43
CA SER A 101 -1.58 -9.28 -21.97
C SER A 101 -2.71 -8.25 -21.74
N ASP A 102 -3.84 -8.44 -22.42
CA ASP A 102 -5.03 -7.62 -22.15
C ASP A 102 -5.53 -7.77 -20.71
N ARG A 103 -5.30 -8.93 -20.11
CA ARG A 103 -5.57 -9.15 -18.69
C ARG A 103 -4.70 -8.25 -17.79
N ASP A 104 -3.40 -8.10 -18.10
CA ASP A 104 -2.50 -7.23 -17.33
C ASP A 104 -2.95 -5.77 -17.43
N ARG A 105 -3.36 -5.32 -18.62
CA ARG A 105 -3.91 -3.97 -18.85
C ARG A 105 -5.16 -3.74 -18.03
N THR A 106 -6.08 -4.70 -18.03
CA THR A 106 -7.31 -4.63 -17.21
C THR A 106 -6.99 -4.57 -15.73
N LEU A 107 -6.01 -5.36 -15.25
CA LEU A 107 -5.58 -5.35 -13.86
C LEU A 107 -4.97 -4.02 -13.43
N VAL A 108 -4.15 -3.39 -14.28
CA VAL A 108 -3.55 -2.08 -13.98
C VAL A 108 -4.62 -0.99 -13.92
N ARG A 109 -5.57 -0.98 -14.85
CA ARG A 109 -6.71 -0.04 -14.81
C ARG A 109 -7.55 -0.26 -13.56
N ALA A 110 -7.85 -1.50 -13.22
CA ALA A 110 -8.58 -1.85 -11.99
C ALA A 110 -7.84 -1.40 -10.71
N TYR A 111 -6.51 -1.48 -10.70
CA TYR A 111 -5.70 -1.00 -9.59
C TYR A 111 -5.90 0.50 -9.31
N PHE A 112 -6.06 1.29 -10.36
CA PHE A 112 -6.29 2.74 -10.24
C PHE A 112 -7.78 3.14 -10.25
N PHE A 113 -8.69 2.15 -10.11
CA PHE A 113 -10.15 2.37 -10.18
C PHE A 113 -10.61 3.04 -11.48
N ASP A 114 -9.86 2.83 -12.56
CA ASP A 114 -10.20 3.32 -13.89
C ASP A 114 -11.14 2.32 -14.55
N PHE A 115 -12.40 2.41 -14.19
CA PHE A 115 -13.45 1.50 -14.64
C PHE A 115 -14.13 2.07 -15.89
N ASP A 116 -13.46 2.07 -17.01
CA ASP A 116 -14.15 2.19 -18.29
C ASP A 116 -14.99 0.92 -18.51
N GLY A 117 -16.21 1.00 -18.09
CA GLY A 117 -17.35 0.10 -17.94
C GLY A 117 -17.45 -1.24 -18.69
N THR A 118 -16.44 -1.72 -19.41
CA THR A 118 -16.61 -2.81 -20.36
C THR A 118 -15.73 -4.05 -20.17
N LEU A 119 -14.74 -4.05 -19.27
CA LEU A 119 -13.76 -5.14 -19.25
C LEU A 119 -13.39 -5.72 -17.85
N LEU A 120 -14.07 -5.32 -16.79
CA LEU A 120 -13.85 -5.96 -15.51
C LEU A 120 -14.51 -7.33 -15.49
N SER A 121 -13.69 -8.39 -15.34
CA SER A 121 -14.24 -9.71 -15.04
C SER A 121 -14.98 -9.64 -13.71
N ASP A 122 -16.16 -10.26 -13.62
CA ASP A 122 -16.96 -10.37 -12.40
C ASP A 122 -16.15 -10.79 -11.17
N SER A 123 -15.06 -11.54 -11.41
CA SER A 123 -14.13 -12.00 -10.37
C SER A 123 -13.31 -10.87 -9.72
N LEU A 124 -13.01 -9.77 -10.41
CA LEU A 124 -12.30 -8.62 -9.85
C LEU A 124 -13.26 -7.70 -9.09
N ILE A 125 -14.46 -7.51 -9.64
CA ILE A 125 -15.52 -6.72 -8.98
C ILE A 125 -15.92 -7.36 -7.66
N SER A 126 -16.09 -8.68 -7.63
CA SER A 126 -16.48 -9.42 -6.41
C SER A 126 -15.42 -9.36 -5.29
N ARG A 127 -14.17 -9.07 -5.62
CA ARG A 127 -13.07 -8.91 -4.65
C ARG A 127 -12.89 -7.47 -4.15
N LEU A 128 -13.57 -6.50 -4.78
CA LEU A 128 -13.49 -5.11 -4.34
C LEU A 128 -14.09 -4.98 -2.93
N PRO A 129 -13.33 -4.54 -1.93
CA PRO A 129 -13.87 -4.40 -0.58
C PRO A 129 -14.90 -3.27 -0.52
N LYS A 130 -15.93 -3.48 0.28
CA LYS A 130 -16.90 -2.42 0.57
C LYS A 130 -16.23 -1.33 1.39
N LEU A 131 -16.04 -0.16 0.79
CA LEU A 131 -15.46 1.00 1.43
C LEU A 131 -16.47 1.71 2.33
N ILE A 132 -15.97 2.31 3.39
CA ILE A 132 -16.76 3.17 4.28
C ILE A 132 -16.80 4.56 3.65
N ASN A 133 -18.00 5.12 3.55
CA ASN A 133 -18.16 6.48 3.05
C ASN A 133 -17.78 7.50 4.15
N PRO A 134 -16.71 8.29 3.97
CA PRO A 134 -16.25 9.26 4.96
C PRO A 134 -17.33 10.31 5.28
N SER A 135 -18.06 10.78 4.27
CA SER A 135 -19.13 11.78 4.45
C SER A 135 -20.23 11.28 5.37
N THR A 136 -20.62 10.01 5.23
CA THR A 136 -21.63 9.41 6.12
C THR A 136 -21.15 9.36 7.57
N CYS A 137 -19.88 8.96 7.80
CA CYS A 137 -19.31 8.90 9.15
C CYS A 137 -19.15 10.30 9.77
N ILE A 138 -18.80 11.31 8.96
CA ILE A 138 -18.72 12.70 9.41
C ILE A 138 -20.10 13.22 9.83
N ILE A 139 -21.15 12.96 9.02
CA ILE A 139 -22.52 13.36 9.36
C ILE A 139 -22.98 12.67 10.64
N LEU A 140 -22.74 11.37 10.78
CA LEU A 140 -23.07 10.64 12.00
C LEU A 140 -22.35 11.17 13.24
N ASN A 141 -21.22 11.83 13.09
CA ASN A 141 -20.44 12.37 14.21
C ASN A 141 -21.04 13.63 14.84
N PHE A 142 -22.11 14.21 14.27
CA PHE A 142 -22.92 15.21 14.97
C PHE A 142 -23.54 14.65 16.26
N ILE A 143 -23.72 13.32 16.32
CA ILE A 143 -23.94 12.63 17.60
C ILE A 143 -22.56 12.15 18.06
N PRO A 144 -22.00 12.70 19.16
CA PRO A 144 -20.62 12.42 19.57
C PRO A 144 -20.31 10.92 19.67
N GLY A 145 -19.27 10.49 18.96
CA GLY A 145 -18.85 9.09 18.93
C GLY A 145 -19.48 8.22 17.84
N LEU A 146 -20.66 8.53 17.30
CA LEU A 146 -21.25 7.68 16.25
C LEU A 146 -20.44 7.65 14.97
N GLY A 147 -19.80 8.77 14.61
CA GLY A 147 -18.88 8.81 13.47
C GLY A 147 -17.69 7.88 13.64
N LEU A 148 -17.12 7.79 14.84
CA LEU A 148 -16.02 6.87 15.15
C LEU A 148 -16.47 5.40 15.14
N ALA A 149 -17.69 5.12 15.59
CA ALA A 149 -18.29 3.78 15.48
C ALA A 149 -18.47 3.38 14.00
N CYS A 150 -18.95 4.31 13.16
CA CYS A 150 -19.06 4.14 11.71
C CYS A 150 -17.67 3.86 11.07
N ALA A 151 -16.62 4.54 11.52
CA ALA A 151 -15.24 4.34 11.08
C ALA A 151 -14.60 3.03 11.61
N GLY A 152 -15.36 2.16 12.29
CA GLY A 152 -14.87 0.88 12.80
C GLY A 152 -14.06 0.98 14.10
N LYS A 153 -14.21 2.06 14.87
CA LYS A 153 -13.49 2.30 16.15
C LYS A 153 -14.47 2.39 17.35
N PRO A 154 -15.21 1.32 17.69
CA PRO A 154 -16.28 1.37 18.70
C PRO A 154 -15.79 1.74 20.10
N LEU A 155 -14.59 1.30 20.51
CA LEU A 155 -14.03 1.66 21.80
C LEU A 155 -13.70 3.16 21.93
N GLN A 156 -13.17 3.74 20.85
CA GLN A 156 -12.90 5.18 20.81
C GLN A 156 -14.21 5.98 20.72
N ALA A 157 -15.20 5.47 19.99
CA ALA A 157 -16.54 6.03 19.95
C ALA A 157 -17.14 6.14 21.36
N LEU A 158 -17.08 5.07 22.15
CA LEU A 158 -17.56 5.07 23.53
C LEU A 158 -16.82 6.07 24.41
N LYS A 159 -15.48 6.13 24.33
CA LYS A 159 -14.68 7.10 25.07
C LYS A 159 -15.07 8.54 24.73
N THR A 160 -15.22 8.85 23.44
CA THR A 160 -15.62 10.18 22.96
C THR A 160 -17.04 10.52 23.44
N PHE A 161 -17.97 9.58 23.36
CA PHE A 161 -19.33 9.77 23.84
C PHE A 161 -19.37 10.09 25.35
N LEU A 162 -18.69 9.29 26.18
CA LEU A 162 -18.61 9.52 27.61
C LEU A 162 -17.95 10.87 27.95
N ALA A 163 -16.89 11.24 27.25
CA ALA A 163 -16.22 12.52 27.45
C ALA A 163 -17.16 13.71 27.17
N ASN A 164 -17.93 13.63 26.08
CA ASN A 164 -18.93 14.67 25.76
C ASN A 164 -20.08 14.71 26.77
N LEU A 165 -20.53 13.57 27.27
CA LEU A 165 -21.55 13.53 28.34
C LEU A 165 -21.07 14.26 29.61
N VAL A 166 -19.80 14.06 30.00
CA VAL A 166 -19.22 14.78 31.15
C VAL A 166 -19.18 16.28 30.92
N GLY A 167 -18.74 16.71 29.71
CA GLY A 167 -18.72 18.12 29.34
C GLY A 167 -20.08 18.79 29.36
N ILE A 168 -21.08 18.15 28.70
CA ILE A 168 -22.47 18.63 28.67
C ILE A 168 -23.04 18.64 30.10
N GLY A 169 -22.79 17.59 30.88
CA GLY A 169 -23.24 17.49 32.27
C GLY A 169 -22.67 18.61 33.15
N GLY A 170 -21.38 18.90 33.01
CA GLY A 170 -20.71 20.01 33.70
C GLY A 170 -21.30 21.38 33.34
N MET A 171 -21.53 21.61 32.05
CA MET A 171 -22.16 22.84 31.55
C MET A 171 -23.57 23.01 32.12
N VAL A 172 -24.43 21.99 32.01
CA VAL A 172 -25.81 22.04 32.52
C VAL A 172 -25.84 22.24 34.03
N TYR A 173 -24.95 21.57 34.77
CA TYR A 173 -24.83 21.75 36.23
C TYR A 173 -24.45 23.20 36.59
N SER A 174 -23.47 23.79 35.90
CA SER A 174 -23.02 25.16 36.12
C SER A 174 -24.16 26.17 35.84
N ILE A 175 -24.88 26.01 34.74
CA ILE A 175 -26.04 26.87 34.41
C ILE A 175 -27.10 26.79 35.50
N ARG A 176 -27.47 25.58 35.97
CA ARG A 176 -28.48 25.41 37.03
C ARG A 176 -28.10 26.06 38.37
N ARG A 177 -26.79 26.18 38.62
CA ARG A 177 -26.25 26.83 39.81
C ARG A 177 -26.06 28.35 39.65
N GLY A 178 -26.30 28.90 38.46
CA GLY A 178 -26.07 30.31 38.15
C GLY A 178 -24.59 30.65 37.89
N TYR A 179 -23.72 29.65 37.72
CA TYR A 179 -22.28 29.86 37.44
C TYR A 179 -22.05 29.94 35.93
N TYR A 180 -22.49 31.01 35.32
CA TYR A 180 -22.47 31.20 33.87
C TYR A 180 -21.04 31.27 33.29
N VAL A 181 -20.08 31.81 34.03
CA VAL A 181 -18.67 31.83 33.61
C VAL A 181 -18.11 30.41 33.53
N ASP A 182 -18.40 29.55 34.52
CA ASP A 182 -17.97 28.16 34.51
C ASP A 182 -18.63 27.37 33.37
N ALA A 183 -19.89 27.66 33.08
CA ALA A 183 -20.58 27.06 31.92
C ALA A 183 -19.92 27.43 30.58
N LEU A 184 -19.46 28.68 30.41
CA LEU A 184 -18.70 29.12 29.24
C LEU A 184 -17.34 28.44 29.17
N VAL A 185 -16.66 28.25 30.29
CA VAL A 185 -15.40 27.52 30.35
C VAL A 185 -15.61 26.05 29.92
N TRP A 186 -16.66 25.38 30.46
CA TRP A 186 -17.01 24.03 30.04
C TRP A 186 -17.29 23.95 28.53
N TYR A 187 -18.06 24.89 27.97
CA TYR A 187 -18.36 24.94 26.55
C TYR A 187 -17.08 25.10 25.69
N TYR A 188 -16.25 26.10 26.01
CA TYR A 188 -15.12 26.46 25.18
C TYR A 188 -13.98 25.45 25.23
N PHE A 189 -13.61 24.99 26.43
CA PHE A 189 -12.46 24.10 26.60
C PHE A 189 -12.82 22.62 26.41
N TRP A 190 -14.04 22.22 26.76
CA TRP A 190 -14.43 20.83 26.70
C TRP A 190 -15.11 20.47 25.38
N GLU A 191 -16.26 21.08 25.09
CA GLU A 191 -17.03 20.81 23.88
C GLU A 191 -16.27 21.22 22.61
N GLY A 192 -15.72 22.45 22.56
CA GLY A 192 -14.97 22.92 21.41
C GLY A 192 -13.80 22.00 21.04
N ARG A 193 -13.02 21.58 22.04
CA ARG A 193 -11.84 20.75 21.82
C ARG A 193 -12.20 19.29 21.49
N PHE A 194 -13.10 18.66 22.25
CA PHE A 194 -13.45 17.25 22.06
C PHE A 194 -14.43 17.05 20.90
N PHE A 195 -15.39 17.94 20.73
CA PHE A 195 -16.37 17.85 19.64
C PHE A 195 -15.67 18.05 18.29
N TRP A 196 -14.99 19.17 18.06
CA TRP A 196 -14.33 19.43 16.79
C TRP A 196 -13.16 18.48 16.50
N GLY A 197 -12.37 18.12 17.51
CA GLY A 197 -11.32 17.13 17.38
C GLY A 197 -11.84 15.76 16.91
N SER A 198 -13.07 15.39 17.27
CA SER A 198 -13.67 14.13 16.85
C SER A 198 -13.94 14.05 15.35
N PHE A 199 -14.25 15.17 14.68
CA PHE A 199 -14.46 15.20 13.22
C PHE A 199 -13.18 14.89 12.43
N GLN A 200 -12.05 15.47 12.86
CA GLN A 200 -10.75 15.17 12.25
C GLN A 200 -10.37 13.70 12.43
N ASN A 201 -10.55 13.19 13.65
CA ASN A 201 -10.30 11.77 13.95
C ASN A 201 -11.20 10.83 13.13
N VAL A 202 -12.49 11.18 12.93
CA VAL A 202 -13.40 10.36 12.11
C VAL A 202 -12.91 10.28 10.67
N LEU A 203 -12.48 11.39 10.09
CA LEU A 203 -11.96 11.40 8.72
C LEU A 203 -10.70 10.53 8.62
N GLU A 204 -9.73 10.77 9.50
CA GLU A 204 -8.46 10.05 9.51
C GLU A 204 -8.67 8.53 9.68
N PHE A 205 -9.46 8.12 10.67
CA PHE A 205 -9.73 6.70 10.91
C PHE A 205 -10.53 6.04 9.79
N THR A 206 -11.43 6.77 9.14
CA THR A 206 -12.18 6.22 7.99
C THR A 206 -11.25 6.00 6.80
N LEU A 207 -10.33 6.94 6.54
CA LEU A 207 -9.34 6.79 5.47
C LEU A 207 -8.36 5.65 5.76
N ASP A 208 -7.87 5.55 6.99
CA ASP A 208 -6.96 4.46 7.42
C ASP A 208 -7.64 3.09 7.29
N GLU A 209 -8.88 2.95 7.75
CA GLU A 209 -9.64 1.71 7.63
C GLU A 209 -9.91 1.35 6.16
N ASN A 210 -10.22 2.33 5.31
CA ASN A 210 -10.39 2.09 3.88
C ASN A 210 -9.09 1.65 3.22
N GLN A 211 -7.95 2.25 3.56
CA GLN A 211 -6.64 1.81 3.09
C GLN A 211 -6.34 0.37 3.54
N ARG A 212 -6.64 0.04 4.80
CA ARG A 212 -6.46 -1.32 5.32
C ARG A 212 -7.30 -2.34 4.56
N ARG A 213 -8.56 -2.01 4.22
CA ARG A 213 -9.45 -2.87 3.42
C ARG A 213 -8.99 -3.04 1.98
N LEU A 214 -8.41 -2.00 1.39
CA LEU A 214 -7.89 -2.03 0.02
C LEU A 214 -6.56 -2.78 -0.12
N ARG A 215 -5.77 -2.87 0.94
CA ARG A 215 -4.46 -3.52 0.91
C ARG A 215 -4.48 -4.94 0.32
N PRO A 216 -5.36 -5.89 0.75
CA PRO A 216 -5.41 -7.23 0.18
C PRO A 216 -5.78 -7.25 -1.30
N TYR A 217 -6.64 -6.31 -1.73
CA TYR A 217 -7.03 -6.16 -3.13
C TYR A 217 -5.83 -5.71 -3.99
N PHE A 218 -5.08 -4.73 -3.53
CA PHE A 218 -3.89 -4.26 -4.24
C PHE A 218 -2.76 -5.32 -4.24
N GLU A 219 -2.59 -6.05 -3.14
CA GLU A 219 -1.63 -7.16 -3.06
C GLU A 219 -1.99 -8.26 -4.05
N TYR A 220 -3.26 -8.66 -4.12
CA TYR A 220 -3.73 -9.62 -5.11
C TYR A 220 -3.45 -9.18 -6.55
N ILE A 221 -3.74 -7.93 -6.92
CA ILE A 221 -3.46 -7.42 -8.27
C ILE A 221 -1.96 -7.45 -8.55
N ARG A 222 -1.13 -7.02 -7.61
CA ARG A 222 0.34 -7.03 -7.77
C ARG A 222 0.90 -8.44 -7.96
N GLU A 223 0.39 -9.42 -7.23
CA GLU A 223 0.76 -10.82 -7.39
C GLU A 223 0.38 -11.36 -8.77
N GLN A 224 -0.81 -11.01 -9.28
CA GLN A 224 -1.25 -11.42 -10.60
C GLN A 224 -0.38 -10.82 -11.72
N ILE A 225 0.06 -9.57 -11.58
CA ILE A 225 0.91 -8.86 -12.55
C ILE A 225 2.37 -9.34 -12.43
N GLY A 226 2.86 -9.55 -11.21
CA GLY A 226 4.25 -9.93 -10.95
C GLY A 226 4.64 -11.32 -11.46
N GLY A 227 3.66 -12.23 -11.65
CA GLY A 227 3.87 -13.54 -12.29
C GLY A 227 4.83 -14.45 -11.54
N GLU A 228 5.01 -14.30 -10.24
CA GLU A 228 5.75 -15.25 -9.40
C GLU A 228 4.83 -16.45 -9.06
N ARG A 229 4.77 -17.39 -9.97
CA ARG A 229 4.50 -18.81 -9.72
C ARG A 229 5.62 -19.65 -10.33
#